data_102f680656c4b75c467dff1a84f36fab
#
_entry.id   102f680656c4b75c467dff1a84f36fab
#
_cell.length_a   1.000
_cell.length_b   1.000
_cell.length_c   1.000
_cell.angle_alpha   90.00
_cell.angle_beta   90.00
_cell.angle_gamma   90.00
#
_symmetry.space_group_name_H-M   'P 1'
#
loop_
_entity.id
_entity.type
_entity.pdbx_description
1 polymer ?
#
loop_
_entity_poly.entity_id
_entity_poly.type
_entity_poly.pdbx_seq_one_letter_code
_entity_poly.pdbx_strand_id
1 'polypeptide(L)'
;MINECTIAHTIVNNKIILAKNRDRSYSARVKVVRELINDVEMVYIVDEDTDWSEGMNSFGTAIINSALMVNADEKEKKLAKKKGKPSEDGKKIRRALMFKKASESLTSIMNFTGDDKRDVGVKGHTFVATPNNTYSIEMTSEHKPVIKKLNRKQNHVRTNHGYDYKDSGYTSGPSKKSSEMRWDYAQKMLTKVKTPDDVLNGLSAYYADNMRNNPYRNADKVKGATDKDILSTTGQIMLNVTDMEMTLRMDKDKSEYFGVDDRTPDHYEPKIKIKVEYVKNRKGEL
;
A
#
# COMPACT_ATOMS: atom_id res chain seq x y z
N MET A 1 3.62 -14.16 -9.16
CA MET A 1 2.60 -13.44 -8.36
C MET A 1 2.57 -12.01 -8.85
N ILE A 2 1.40 -11.47 -9.14
CA ILE A 2 1.22 -10.09 -9.58
C ILE A 2 0.62 -9.33 -8.42
N ASN A 3 1.21 -8.18 -8.08
CA ASN A 3 0.78 -7.31 -7.00
C ASN A 3 0.49 -5.94 -7.60
N GLU A 4 -0.76 -5.53 -7.59
CA GLU A 4 -1.17 -4.18 -7.94
C GLU A 4 -1.78 -3.49 -6.73
N CYS A 5 -1.88 -2.18 -6.77
CA CYS A 5 -2.43 -1.42 -5.65
C CYS A 5 -2.97 -0.08 -6.12
N THR A 6 -3.87 0.47 -5.32
CA THR A 6 -4.22 1.89 -5.36
C THR A 6 -3.88 2.47 -4.00
N ILE A 7 -2.98 3.45 -3.94
CA ILE A 7 -2.66 4.17 -2.71
C ILE A 7 -3.15 5.61 -2.77
N ALA A 8 -3.59 6.13 -1.65
CA ALA A 8 -4.18 7.44 -1.52
C ALA A 8 -3.64 8.18 -0.29
N HIS A 9 -3.47 9.49 -0.45
CA HIS A 9 -3.31 10.46 0.62
C HIS A 9 -4.46 11.46 0.55
N THR A 10 -5.08 11.73 1.67
CA THR A 10 -6.10 12.77 1.81
C THR A 10 -6.05 13.39 3.20
N ILE A 11 -6.65 14.56 3.33
CA ILE A 11 -6.89 15.19 4.63
C ILE A 11 -8.39 15.39 4.80
N VAL A 12 -8.94 14.75 5.81
CA VAL A 12 -10.37 14.77 6.14
C VAL A 12 -10.51 15.26 7.58
N ASN A 13 -11.28 16.35 7.79
CA ASN A 13 -11.47 16.94 9.12
C ASN A 13 -10.13 17.21 9.85
N ASN A 14 -9.15 17.77 9.13
CA ASN A 14 -7.79 18.03 9.59
C ASN A 14 -6.97 16.77 9.96
N LYS A 15 -7.46 15.57 9.65
CA LYS A 15 -6.75 14.32 9.89
C LYS A 15 -6.00 13.87 8.65
N ILE A 16 -4.74 13.54 8.79
CA ILE A 16 -3.89 13.01 7.71
C ILE A 16 -4.16 11.53 7.58
N ILE A 17 -4.64 11.13 6.41
CA ILE A 17 -5.02 9.75 6.11
C ILE A 17 -4.18 9.24 4.94
N LEU A 18 -3.54 8.10 5.14
CA LEU A 18 -3.04 7.24 4.07
C LEU A 18 -3.94 6.03 3.94
N ALA A 19 -4.30 5.67 2.71
CA ALA A 19 -5.15 4.50 2.47
C ALA A 19 -4.67 3.71 1.25
N LYS A 20 -4.97 2.41 1.23
CA LYS A 20 -4.57 1.52 0.14
C LYS A 20 -5.56 0.40 -0.07
N ASN A 21 -5.83 0.09 -1.34
CA ASN A 21 -6.36 -1.18 -1.80
C ASN A 21 -5.19 -2.10 -2.18
N ARG A 22 -5.21 -3.32 -1.64
CA ARG A 22 -4.20 -4.35 -1.88
C ARG A 22 -4.73 -5.36 -2.88
N ASP A 23 -4.28 -5.30 -4.13
CA ASP A 23 -4.71 -6.21 -5.19
C ASP A 23 -3.68 -7.32 -5.37
N ARG A 24 -4.15 -8.57 -5.33
CA ARG A 24 -3.31 -9.77 -5.38
C ARG A 24 -3.89 -10.79 -6.35
N SER A 25 -3.01 -11.58 -6.97
CA SER A 25 -3.38 -12.74 -7.79
C SER A 25 -3.45 -14.06 -7.00
N TYR A 26 -3.45 -13.97 -5.67
CA TYR A 26 -3.47 -15.10 -4.74
C TYR A 26 -4.26 -14.71 -3.48
N SER A 27 -4.69 -15.71 -2.72
CA SER A 27 -5.25 -15.48 -1.38
C SER A 27 -4.14 -15.05 -0.44
N ALA A 28 -4.17 -13.80 0.01
CA ALA A 28 -3.11 -13.25 0.83
C ALA A 28 -3.23 -13.71 2.28
N ARG A 29 -2.10 -14.15 2.86
CA ARG A 29 -1.99 -14.46 4.29
C ARG A 29 -1.42 -13.25 5.02
N VAL A 30 -2.22 -12.64 5.88
CA VAL A 30 -1.91 -11.34 6.48
C VAL A 30 -1.96 -11.41 8.00
N LYS A 31 -0.95 -10.85 8.64
CA LYS A 31 -0.98 -10.56 10.09
C LYS A 31 -0.64 -9.10 10.35
N VAL A 32 -1.07 -8.60 11.48
CA VAL A 32 -0.60 -7.35 12.06
C VAL A 32 0.49 -7.66 13.07
N VAL A 33 1.58 -6.92 13.01
CA VAL A 33 2.65 -7.01 14.02
C VAL A 33 2.70 -5.70 14.76
N ARG A 34 2.72 -5.80 16.10
CA ARG A 34 3.06 -4.70 17.00
C ARG A 34 4.38 -5.04 17.67
N GLU A 35 5.35 -4.15 17.62
CA GLU A 35 6.62 -4.32 18.32
C GLU A 35 7.17 -2.99 18.84
N LEU A 36 7.98 -3.08 19.90
CA LEU A 36 8.66 -1.95 20.50
C LEU A 36 10.17 -2.09 20.30
N ILE A 37 10.78 -1.20 19.52
CA ILE A 37 12.22 -1.20 19.25
C ILE A 37 12.78 0.19 19.55
N ASN A 38 13.74 0.28 20.48
CA ASN A 38 14.37 1.55 20.88
C ASN A 38 13.34 2.64 21.26
N ASP A 39 12.32 2.28 22.04
CA ASP A 39 11.19 3.13 22.46
C ASP A 39 10.30 3.61 21.29
N VAL A 40 10.40 3.01 20.13
CA VAL A 40 9.52 3.24 19.00
C VAL A 40 8.55 2.08 18.92
N GLU A 41 7.27 2.32 19.25
CA GLU A 41 6.23 1.36 18.91
C GLU A 41 5.98 1.43 17.41
N MET A 42 5.97 0.28 16.78
CA MET A 42 5.60 0.10 15.37
C MET A 42 4.41 -0.82 15.26
N VAL A 43 3.45 -0.44 14.43
CA VAL A 43 2.35 -1.30 14.02
C VAL A 43 2.33 -1.38 12.50
N TYR A 44 2.45 -2.59 11.98
CA TYR A 44 2.50 -2.82 10.55
C TYR A 44 1.85 -4.15 10.16
N ILE A 45 1.38 -4.24 8.92
CA ILE A 45 0.94 -5.50 8.34
C ILE A 45 2.13 -6.23 7.72
N VAL A 46 2.05 -7.56 7.71
CA VAL A 46 2.93 -8.45 6.96
C VAL A 46 2.07 -9.34 6.08
N ASP A 47 2.35 -9.34 4.79
CA ASP A 47 1.88 -10.34 3.85
C ASP A 47 2.89 -11.49 3.88
N GLU A 48 2.54 -12.61 4.49
CA GLU A 48 3.47 -13.72 4.76
C GLU A 48 3.96 -14.42 3.49
N ASP A 49 3.23 -14.28 2.38
CA ASP A 49 3.63 -14.86 1.10
C ASP A 49 4.71 -14.05 0.39
N THR A 50 4.78 -12.75 0.66
CA THR A 50 5.69 -11.81 -0.05
C THR A 50 6.59 -11.00 0.87
N ASP A 51 6.44 -11.13 2.18
CA ASP A 51 7.10 -10.29 3.22
C ASP A 51 6.83 -8.78 3.05
N TRP A 52 5.78 -8.41 2.30
CA TRP A 52 5.41 -7.03 2.10
C TRP A 52 4.86 -6.41 3.38
N SER A 53 5.24 -5.18 3.68
CA SER A 53 4.81 -4.49 4.89
C SER A 53 4.39 -3.05 4.62
N GLU A 54 3.47 -2.56 5.44
CA GLU A 54 3.00 -1.19 5.50
C GLU A 54 2.54 -0.91 6.92
N GLY A 55 2.69 0.32 7.40
CA GLY A 55 2.31 0.61 8.77
C GLY A 55 2.68 2.00 9.24
N MET A 56 2.69 2.17 10.55
CA MET A 56 3.01 3.42 11.20
C MET A 56 3.77 3.20 12.51
N ASN A 57 4.41 4.26 13.01
CA ASN A 57 5.07 4.25 14.29
C ASN A 57 4.49 5.26 15.28
N SER A 58 4.84 5.14 16.57
CA SER A 58 4.35 5.98 17.67
C SER A 58 4.81 7.44 17.62
N PHE A 59 5.64 7.81 16.66
CA PHE A 59 6.05 9.20 16.38
C PHE A 59 5.28 9.81 15.21
N GLY A 60 4.23 9.10 14.72
CA GLY A 60 3.35 9.56 13.65
C GLY A 60 3.94 9.43 12.25
N THR A 61 5.01 8.66 12.07
CA THR A 61 5.45 8.31 10.72
C THR A 61 4.64 7.13 10.22
N ALA A 62 3.97 7.29 9.07
CA ALA A 62 3.19 6.25 8.40
C ALA A 62 3.67 6.06 6.96
N ILE A 63 3.73 4.81 6.50
CA ILE A 63 4.29 4.44 5.21
C ILE A 63 3.37 3.45 4.52
N ILE A 64 2.97 3.79 3.28
CA ILE A 64 2.32 2.87 2.34
C ILE A 64 3.02 2.91 1.00
N ASN A 65 2.98 1.80 0.27
CA ASN A 65 3.65 1.69 -1.02
C ASN A 65 2.74 1.01 -2.07
N SER A 66 2.94 1.37 -3.33
CA SER A 66 2.37 0.70 -4.51
C SER A 66 3.49 0.36 -5.49
N ALA A 67 3.57 -0.89 -5.90
CA ALA A 67 4.55 -1.32 -6.88
C ALA A 67 4.37 -0.56 -8.21
N LEU A 68 5.47 -0.06 -8.77
CA LEU A 68 5.56 0.26 -10.18
C LEU A 68 5.77 -1.04 -10.94
N MET A 69 4.73 -1.47 -11.66
CA MET A 69 4.82 -2.67 -12.46
C MET A 69 5.69 -2.36 -13.68
N VAL A 70 6.96 -2.72 -13.60
CA VAL A 70 7.83 -2.70 -14.77
C VAL A 70 7.26 -3.72 -15.75
N ASN A 71 7.13 -3.36 -17.03
CA ASN A 71 6.99 -4.33 -18.11
C ASN A 71 8.32 -5.11 -18.12
N ALA A 72 8.43 -6.04 -17.17
CA ALA A 72 9.65 -6.81 -17.00
C ALA A 72 9.92 -7.52 -18.33
N ASP A 73 10.99 -7.16 -18.96
CA ASP A 73 11.56 -7.86 -20.09
C ASP A 73 11.56 -9.37 -19.74
N GLU A 74 11.36 -10.25 -20.72
CA GLU A 74 11.36 -11.71 -20.52
C GLU A 74 12.62 -12.20 -19.76
N LYS A 75 13.73 -11.46 -19.84
CA LYS A 75 14.95 -11.69 -19.06
C LYS A 75 14.77 -11.44 -17.58
N GLU A 76 14.07 -10.36 -17.18
CA GLU A 76 13.81 -10.04 -15.79
C GLU A 76 12.76 -11.01 -15.19
N LYS A 77 11.74 -11.41 -15.97
CA LYS A 77 10.80 -12.45 -15.61
C LYS A 77 11.49 -13.79 -15.34
N LYS A 78 12.49 -14.15 -16.17
CA LYS A 78 13.31 -15.35 -15.97
C LYS A 78 14.24 -15.23 -14.76
N LEU A 79 14.81 -14.04 -14.51
CA LEU A 79 15.64 -13.76 -13.33
C LEU A 79 14.82 -13.78 -12.02
N ALA A 80 13.64 -13.17 -12.02
CA ALA A 80 12.71 -13.18 -10.89
C ALA A 80 12.22 -14.60 -10.57
N LYS A 81 11.92 -15.43 -11.59
CA LYS A 81 11.61 -16.86 -11.42
C LYS A 81 12.78 -17.67 -10.87
N LYS A 82 14.03 -17.36 -11.27
CA LYS A 82 15.23 -18.05 -10.80
C LYS A 82 15.61 -17.71 -9.37
N LYS A 83 15.28 -16.49 -8.90
CA LYS A 83 15.72 -16.04 -7.58
C LYS A 83 14.79 -16.43 -6.44
N GLY A 84 13.50 -16.74 -6.70
CA GLY A 84 12.56 -17.23 -5.65
C GLY A 84 12.51 -16.40 -4.35
N LYS A 85 13.21 -15.27 -4.29
CA LYS A 85 13.30 -14.44 -3.10
C LYS A 85 12.16 -13.45 -3.06
N PRO A 86 11.46 -13.33 -1.92
CA PRO A 86 10.53 -12.23 -1.68
C PRO A 86 11.21 -10.88 -1.90
N SER A 87 10.43 -9.87 -2.30
CA SER A 87 10.94 -8.50 -2.35
C SER A 87 11.40 -8.07 -0.95
N GLU A 88 12.57 -7.45 -0.85
CA GLU A 88 13.06 -6.92 0.43
C GLU A 88 12.41 -5.58 0.82
N ASP A 89 11.50 -5.05 -0.01
CA ASP A 89 10.86 -3.76 0.22
C ASP A 89 10.06 -3.74 1.54
N GLY A 90 9.46 -4.84 1.94
CA GLY A 90 8.80 -4.96 3.25
C GLY A 90 9.79 -4.76 4.42
N LYS A 91 10.96 -5.38 4.38
CA LYS A 91 12.02 -5.18 5.37
C LYS A 91 12.49 -3.72 5.41
N LYS A 92 12.63 -3.08 4.24
CA LYS A 92 13.04 -1.68 4.12
C LYS A 92 12.01 -0.73 4.73
N ILE A 93 10.71 -1.01 4.52
CA ILE A 93 9.62 -0.24 5.13
C ILE A 93 9.64 -0.41 6.66
N ARG A 94 9.72 -1.65 7.17
CA ARG A 94 9.84 -1.89 8.62
C ARG A 94 11.05 -1.16 9.21
N ARG A 95 12.20 -1.21 8.54
CA ARG A 95 13.39 -0.46 8.95
C ARG A 95 13.13 1.04 9.02
N ALA A 96 12.42 1.61 8.05
CA ALA A 96 12.10 3.03 8.05
C ALA A 96 11.15 3.43 9.19
N LEU A 97 10.28 2.53 9.64
CA LEU A 97 9.38 2.77 10.78
C LEU A 97 10.10 2.79 12.14
N MET A 98 11.33 2.27 12.23
CA MET A 98 12.11 2.25 13.49
C MET A 98 12.61 3.63 13.93
N PHE A 99 12.54 4.64 13.08
CA PHE A 99 13.13 5.95 13.37
C PHE A 99 12.13 6.89 14.04
N LYS A 100 12.61 7.61 15.08
CA LYS A 100 11.84 8.65 15.75
C LYS A 100 11.67 9.90 14.87
N LYS A 101 12.64 10.18 14.00
CA LYS A 101 12.62 11.36 13.12
C LYS A 101 12.19 10.98 11.71
N ALA A 102 11.23 11.72 11.19
CA ALA A 102 10.72 11.54 9.83
C ALA A 102 11.81 11.66 8.74
N SER A 103 12.81 12.53 8.94
CA SER A 103 13.94 12.67 8.02
C SER A 103 14.79 11.39 7.91
N GLU A 104 14.96 10.69 9.03
CA GLU A 104 15.68 9.41 9.05
C GLU A 104 14.87 8.31 8.36
N SER A 105 13.55 8.29 8.58
CA SER A 105 12.63 7.39 7.88
C SER A 105 12.68 7.62 6.36
N LEU A 106 12.62 8.88 5.91
CA LEU A 106 12.74 9.23 4.49
C LEU A 106 14.08 8.81 3.91
N THR A 107 15.17 9.06 4.61
CA THR A 107 16.51 8.63 4.20
C THR A 107 16.60 7.11 4.09
N SER A 108 16.00 6.38 5.04
CA SER A 108 15.96 4.92 5.03
C SER A 108 15.18 4.38 3.83
N ILE A 109 14.00 4.92 3.53
CA ILE A 109 13.20 4.52 2.36
C ILE A 109 13.98 4.64 1.05
N MET A 110 14.82 5.66 0.92
CA MET A 110 15.56 5.91 -0.31
C MET A 110 16.88 5.15 -0.41
N ASN A 111 17.58 4.97 0.68
CA ASN A 111 18.99 4.59 0.67
C ASN A 111 19.28 3.25 1.34
N PHE A 112 18.35 2.69 2.10
CA PHE A 112 18.62 1.44 2.78
C PHE A 112 18.75 0.30 1.76
N THR A 113 19.83 -0.46 1.90
CA THR A 113 20.04 -1.70 1.15
C THR A 113 19.69 -2.89 2.03
N GLY A 114 18.96 -3.86 1.46
CA GLY A 114 18.76 -5.15 2.10
C GLY A 114 19.99 -6.06 1.98
N ASP A 115 19.76 -7.36 1.90
CA ASP A 115 20.83 -8.35 1.72
C ASP A 115 21.51 -8.21 0.33
N ASP A 116 20.78 -7.78 -0.69
CA ASP A 116 21.36 -7.41 -2.00
C ASP A 116 21.71 -5.92 -1.99
N LYS A 117 23.02 -5.64 -1.88
CA LYS A 117 23.55 -4.25 -1.87
C LYS A 117 23.21 -3.43 -3.13
N ARG A 118 22.77 -4.08 -4.22
CA ARG A 118 22.34 -3.40 -5.44
C ARG A 118 20.87 -2.98 -5.39
N ASP A 119 20.09 -3.59 -4.49
CA ASP A 119 18.68 -3.28 -4.31
C ASP A 119 18.52 -2.16 -3.26
N VAL A 120 18.78 -0.93 -3.68
CA VAL A 120 18.74 0.28 -2.84
C VAL A 120 17.34 0.86 -2.79
N GLY A 121 16.85 1.17 -1.59
CA GLY A 121 15.59 1.84 -1.32
C GLY A 121 14.33 1.01 -1.67
N VAL A 122 13.17 1.58 -1.39
CA VAL A 122 11.86 0.97 -1.67
C VAL A 122 11.39 1.36 -3.06
N LYS A 123 11.22 0.37 -3.95
CA LYS A 123 10.77 0.62 -5.31
C LYS A 123 9.27 0.87 -5.38
N GLY A 124 8.87 1.66 -6.37
CA GLY A 124 7.46 1.98 -6.60
C GLY A 124 7.09 3.39 -6.20
N HIS A 125 5.81 3.58 -5.93
CA HIS A 125 5.28 4.81 -5.34
C HIS A 125 5.15 4.62 -3.83
N THR A 126 5.80 5.45 -3.05
CA THR A 126 5.71 5.43 -1.59
C THR A 126 5.14 6.74 -1.08
N PHE A 127 4.10 6.68 -0.25
CA PHE A 127 3.71 7.81 0.57
C PHE A 127 4.29 7.65 1.97
N VAL A 128 4.98 8.68 2.43
CA VAL A 128 5.47 8.80 3.79
C VAL A 128 4.78 9.99 4.44
N ALA A 129 3.88 9.73 5.37
CA ALA A 129 3.20 10.77 6.14
C ALA A 129 3.84 10.90 7.52
N THR A 130 3.80 12.13 8.01
CA THR A 130 4.20 12.54 9.36
C THR A 130 3.12 13.46 9.92
N PRO A 131 3.11 13.82 11.21
CA PRO A 131 2.11 14.74 11.74
C PRO A 131 2.02 16.07 11.01
N ASN A 132 3.12 16.52 10.42
CA ASN A 132 3.22 17.85 9.80
C ASN A 132 3.25 17.84 8.26
N ASN A 133 3.70 16.76 7.66
CA ASN A 133 3.95 16.71 6.21
C ASN A 133 3.67 15.31 5.64
N THR A 134 3.35 15.26 4.35
CA THR A 134 3.36 14.01 3.60
C THR A 134 4.25 14.18 2.37
N TYR A 135 4.98 13.12 2.05
CA TYR A 135 5.88 13.04 0.91
C TYR A 135 5.45 11.92 -0.02
N SER A 136 5.52 12.18 -1.32
CA SER A 136 5.43 11.18 -2.37
C SER A 136 6.82 10.89 -2.88
N ILE A 137 7.19 9.63 -2.93
CA ILE A 137 8.46 9.16 -3.47
C ILE A 137 8.14 8.23 -4.64
N GLU A 138 8.70 8.52 -5.81
CA GLU A 138 8.69 7.58 -6.95
C GLU A 138 10.11 7.11 -7.19
N MET A 139 10.32 5.80 -7.17
CA MET A 139 11.64 5.19 -7.27
C MET A 139 11.60 3.92 -8.10
N THR A 140 12.55 3.77 -9.01
CA THR A 140 12.75 2.58 -9.84
C THR A 140 14.19 2.07 -9.71
N SER A 141 14.48 0.93 -10.32
CA SER A 141 15.88 0.45 -10.43
C SER A 141 16.74 1.30 -11.37
N GLU A 142 16.11 2.06 -12.28
CA GLU A 142 16.78 2.75 -13.38
C GLU A 142 16.90 4.26 -13.14
N HIS A 143 15.99 4.82 -12.29
CA HIS A 143 15.91 6.25 -12.05
C HIS A 143 16.24 6.61 -10.61
N LYS A 144 16.82 7.80 -10.43
CA LYS A 144 16.99 8.37 -9.07
C LYS A 144 15.65 8.61 -8.42
N PRO A 145 15.54 8.55 -7.08
CA PRO A 145 14.28 8.85 -6.41
C PRO A 145 13.81 10.28 -6.68
N VAL A 146 12.54 10.44 -7.06
CA VAL A 146 11.86 11.74 -7.08
C VAL A 146 11.04 11.87 -5.82
N ILE A 147 11.33 12.93 -5.04
CA ILE A 147 10.66 13.21 -3.78
C ILE A 147 9.91 14.51 -3.92
N LYS A 148 8.62 14.49 -3.57
CA LYS A 148 7.77 15.68 -3.55
C LYS A 148 7.04 15.78 -2.23
N LYS A 149 7.13 16.93 -1.58
CA LYS A 149 6.24 17.27 -0.49
C LYS A 149 4.84 17.51 -1.06
N LEU A 150 3.85 16.81 -0.54
CA LEU A 150 2.49 16.88 -1.03
C LEU A 150 1.76 18.13 -0.50
N ASN A 151 0.92 18.72 -1.34
CA ASN A 151 0.05 19.79 -0.92
C ASN A 151 -1.07 19.23 -0.04
N ARG A 152 -1.19 19.74 1.18
CA ARG A 152 -2.21 19.32 2.15
C ARG A 152 -3.65 19.67 1.74
N LYS A 153 -3.83 20.57 0.78
CA LYS A 153 -5.15 20.98 0.28
C LYS A 153 -5.64 20.10 -0.89
N GLN A 154 -4.85 19.14 -1.30
CA GLN A 154 -5.14 18.28 -2.45
C GLN A 154 -5.09 16.81 -2.07
N ASN A 155 -5.97 16.03 -2.68
CA ASN A 155 -5.90 14.59 -2.63
C ASN A 155 -4.82 14.09 -3.60
N HIS A 156 -4.13 13.05 -3.21
CA HIS A 156 -3.08 12.44 -4.03
C HIS A 156 -3.31 10.92 -4.11
N VAL A 157 -3.31 10.41 -5.33
CA VAL A 157 -3.46 8.98 -5.61
C VAL A 157 -2.28 8.50 -6.43
N ARG A 158 -1.85 7.26 -6.22
CA ARG A 158 -0.91 6.54 -7.07
C ARG A 158 -1.43 5.13 -7.32
N THR A 159 -1.15 4.63 -8.50
CA THR A 159 -1.44 3.26 -8.93
C THR A 159 -0.17 2.62 -9.50
N ASN A 160 -0.24 1.86 -10.59
CA ASN A 160 0.90 1.06 -11.05
C ASN A 160 1.53 1.58 -12.37
N HIS A 161 1.20 2.81 -12.80
CA HIS A 161 1.88 3.51 -13.89
C HIS A 161 2.78 4.61 -13.33
N GLY A 162 3.82 5.00 -14.07
CA GLY A 162 4.73 6.07 -13.67
C GLY A 162 4.04 7.43 -13.65
N TYR A 163 4.21 8.18 -12.59
CA TYR A 163 3.65 9.51 -12.42
C TYR A 163 4.68 10.58 -12.80
N ASP A 164 5.86 10.48 -12.24
CA ASP A 164 7.00 11.34 -12.55
C ASP A 164 7.83 10.79 -13.71
N TYR A 165 8.07 9.49 -13.74
CA TYR A 165 8.74 8.76 -14.80
C TYR A 165 7.73 8.05 -15.71
N LYS A 166 7.37 8.69 -16.83
CA LYS A 166 6.33 8.19 -17.74
C LYS A 166 6.69 6.89 -18.47
N ASP A 167 7.95 6.55 -18.48
CA ASP A 167 8.52 5.31 -19.00
C ASP A 167 8.54 4.17 -17.97
N SER A 168 8.10 4.44 -16.75
CA SER A 168 8.06 3.46 -15.66
C SER A 168 6.66 2.87 -15.43
N GLY A 169 6.62 1.68 -14.84
CA GLY A 169 5.38 0.99 -14.56
C GLY A 169 4.67 0.51 -15.83
N TYR A 170 3.35 0.55 -15.83
CA TYR A 170 2.58 0.25 -17.04
C TYR A 170 2.67 1.42 -18.01
N THR A 171 3.38 1.25 -19.11
CA THR A 171 3.64 2.29 -20.11
C THR A 171 2.65 2.28 -21.27
N SER A 172 1.91 1.18 -21.50
CA SER A 172 0.97 1.02 -22.61
C SER A 172 -0.08 -0.07 -22.35
N GLY A 173 -1.02 -0.19 -23.26
CA GLY A 173 -2.00 -1.28 -23.32
C GLY A 173 -3.10 -1.25 -22.23
N PRO A 174 -3.87 -2.36 -22.12
CA PRO A 174 -5.02 -2.42 -21.19
C PRO A 174 -4.66 -2.24 -19.72
N SER A 175 -3.47 -2.67 -19.30
CA SER A 175 -3.02 -2.53 -17.92
C SER A 175 -2.73 -1.08 -17.55
N LYS A 176 -2.13 -0.29 -18.47
CA LYS A 176 -1.96 1.16 -18.29
C LYS A 176 -3.32 1.83 -18.17
N LYS A 177 -4.23 1.56 -19.12
CA LYS A 177 -5.60 2.12 -19.10
C LYS A 177 -6.30 1.80 -17.78
N SER A 178 -6.25 0.56 -17.31
CA SER A 178 -6.82 0.16 -16.02
C SER A 178 -6.19 0.93 -14.85
N SER A 179 -4.86 1.09 -14.84
CA SER A 179 -4.13 1.84 -13.81
C SER A 179 -4.53 3.31 -13.78
N GLU A 180 -4.66 3.96 -14.95
CA GLU A 180 -5.09 5.35 -15.08
C GLU A 180 -6.56 5.54 -14.67
N MET A 181 -7.46 4.63 -15.04
CA MET A 181 -8.87 4.69 -14.64
C MET A 181 -9.04 4.54 -13.12
N ARG A 182 -8.32 3.60 -12.48
CA ARG A 182 -8.31 3.46 -11.02
C ARG A 182 -7.82 4.73 -10.32
N TRP A 183 -6.80 5.35 -10.88
CA TRP A 183 -6.29 6.63 -10.39
C TRP A 183 -7.37 7.73 -10.48
N ASP A 184 -8.01 7.90 -11.64
CA ASP A 184 -9.03 8.92 -11.87
C ASP A 184 -10.25 8.73 -10.97
N TYR A 185 -10.77 7.51 -10.87
CA TYR A 185 -11.90 7.20 -9.99
C TYR A 185 -11.59 7.46 -8.51
N ALA A 186 -10.41 7.02 -8.04
CA ALA A 186 -10.00 7.26 -6.67
C ALA A 186 -9.83 8.78 -6.38
N GLN A 187 -9.23 9.54 -7.30
CA GLN A 187 -9.12 11.01 -7.18
C GLN A 187 -10.49 11.67 -7.05
N LYS A 188 -11.44 11.35 -7.94
CA LYS A 188 -12.80 11.89 -7.93
C LYS A 188 -13.55 11.51 -6.65
N MET A 189 -13.39 10.31 -6.18
CA MET A 189 -14.04 9.84 -4.99
C MET A 189 -13.53 10.58 -3.74
N LEU A 190 -12.23 10.76 -3.61
CA LEU A 190 -11.65 11.44 -2.45
C LEU A 190 -12.14 12.89 -2.29
N THR A 191 -12.65 13.52 -3.34
CA THR A 191 -13.28 14.85 -3.23
C THR A 191 -14.62 14.83 -2.49
N LYS A 192 -15.25 13.66 -2.34
CA LYS A 192 -16.58 13.50 -1.73
C LYS A 192 -16.51 12.96 -0.29
N VAL A 193 -15.33 12.57 0.16
CA VAL A 193 -15.09 12.02 1.50
C VAL A 193 -15.30 13.10 2.56
N LYS A 194 -16.06 12.78 3.61
CA LYS A 194 -16.37 13.69 4.73
C LYS A 194 -15.77 13.20 6.06
N THR A 195 -15.61 11.90 6.22
CA THR A 195 -15.05 11.28 7.42
C THR A 195 -13.89 10.35 7.05
N PRO A 196 -12.98 10.00 7.99
CA PRO A 196 -11.94 9.01 7.73
C PRO A 196 -12.49 7.66 7.23
N ASP A 197 -13.60 7.18 7.79
CA ASP A 197 -14.22 5.91 7.38
C ASP A 197 -14.74 5.93 5.94
N ASP A 198 -15.14 7.11 5.43
CA ASP A 198 -15.56 7.26 4.04
C ASP A 198 -14.42 7.01 3.05
N VAL A 199 -13.15 7.14 3.47
CA VAL A 199 -11.99 6.91 2.61
C VAL A 199 -11.97 5.46 2.12
N LEU A 200 -12.07 4.49 3.03
CA LEU A 200 -12.12 3.07 2.65
C LEU A 200 -13.40 2.72 1.89
N ASN A 201 -14.54 3.28 2.29
CA ASN A 201 -15.81 3.09 1.59
C ASN A 201 -15.74 3.60 0.15
N GLY A 202 -15.18 4.79 -0.03
CA GLY A 202 -15.01 5.36 -1.35
C GLY A 202 -14.02 4.57 -2.22
N LEU A 203 -12.90 4.12 -1.67
CA LEU A 203 -11.98 3.23 -2.37
C LEU A 203 -12.60 1.86 -2.69
N SER A 204 -13.72 1.50 -2.05
CA SER A 204 -14.51 0.28 -2.31
C SER A 204 -15.67 0.49 -3.27
N ALA A 205 -15.98 1.73 -3.66
CA ALA A 205 -17.13 2.02 -4.50
C ALA A 205 -16.94 1.47 -5.93
N TYR A 206 -18.06 1.11 -6.54
CA TYR A 206 -18.10 0.59 -7.90
C TYR A 206 -18.26 1.75 -8.88
N TYR A 207 -17.36 1.86 -9.86
CA TYR A 207 -17.32 2.97 -10.81
C TYR A 207 -17.41 2.56 -12.28
N ALA A 208 -17.11 1.31 -12.58
CA ALA A 208 -17.05 0.83 -13.95
C ALA A 208 -17.48 -0.64 -14.05
N ASP A 209 -18.19 -0.99 -15.14
CA ASP A 209 -18.61 -2.37 -15.43
C ASP A 209 -17.41 -3.33 -15.59
N ASN A 210 -16.29 -2.81 -16.07
CA ASN A 210 -15.06 -3.58 -16.11
C ASN A 210 -14.37 -3.54 -14.75
N MET A 211 -14.41 -4.63 -14.02
CA MET A 211 -13.87 -4.80 -12.68
C MET A 211 -12.37 -4.44 -12.56
N ARG A 212 -11.58 -4.63 -13.62
CA ARG A 212 -10.15 -4.25 -13.65
C ARG A 212 -9.94 -2.75 -13.48
N ASN A 213 -10.93 -1.95 -13.82
CA ASN A 213 -10.85 -0.49 -13.83
C ASN A 213 -11.29 0.14 -12.52
N ASN A 214 -11.87 -0.63 -11.60
CA ASN A 214 -12.28 -0.13 -10.29
C ASN A 214 -11.10 -0.06 -9.32
N PRO A 215 -11.03 0.95 -8.44
CA PRO A 215 -10.06 0.97 -7.33
C PRO A 215 -10.16 -0.28 -6.46
N TYR A 216 -11.37 -0.76 -6.18
CA TYR A 216 -11.62 -2.04 -5.53
C TYR A 216 -12.00 -3.08 -6.59
N ARG A 217 -11.15 -4.08 -6.73
CA ARG A 217 -11.34 -5.17 -7.69
C ARG A 217 -12.05 -6.34 -7.04
N ASN A 218 -13.30 -6.51 -7.34
CA ASN A 218 -14.06 -7.69 -6.96
C ASN A 218 -14.14 -8.65 -8.16
N ALA A 219 -13.05 -9.34 -8.46
CA ALA A 219 -13.04 -10.31 -9.53
C ALA A 219 -13.76 -11.59 -9.10
N ASP A 220 -15.09 -11.62 -9.23
CA ASP A 220 -15.75 -12.87 -9.49
C ASP A 220 -15.21 -13.40 -10.81
N LYS A 221 -14.94 -14.70 -10.88
CA LYS A 221 -14.29 -15.38 -12.02
C LYS A 221 -14.79 -14.82 -13.35
N VAL A 222 -13.96 -14.06 -14.03
CA VAL A 222 -14.24 -13.65 -15.40
C VAL A 222 -14.24 -14.93 -16.24
N LYS A 223 -15.36 -15.22 -16.90
CA LYS A 223 -15.57 -16.43 -17.72
C LYS A 223 -14.42 -16.55 -18.71
N GLY A 224 -13.55 -17.54 -18.56
CA GLY A 224 -12.41 -17.79 -19.44
C GLY A 224 -11.05 -17.31 -18.97
N ALA A 225 -10.95 -16.61 -17.81
CA ALA A 225 -9.66 -16.30 -17.19
C ALA A 225 -9.15 -17.51 -16.40
N THR A 226 -7.86 -17.80 -16.50
CA THR A 226 -7.21 -18.78 -15.63
C THR A 226 -7.05 -18.19 -14.24
N ASP A 227 -7.10 -18.99 -13.19
CA ASP A 227 -6.94 -18.54 -11.78
C ASP A 227 -5.65 -17.73 -11.52
N LYS A 228 -4.71 -17.75 -12.46
CA LYS A 228 -3.44 -17.00 -12.40
C LYS A 228 -3.54 -15.54 -12.84
N ASP A 229 -4.61 -15.17 -13.54
CA ASP A 229 -4.76 -13.84 -14.15
C ASP A 229 -5.75 -12.95 -13.41
N ILE A 230 -6.37 -13.45 -12.34
CA ILE A 230 -7.40 -12.73 -11.60
C ILE A 230 -6.75 -11.95 -10.47
N LEU A 231 -6.63 -10.63 -10.66
CA LEU A 231 -6.28 -9.70 -9.58
C LEU A 231 -7.55 -9.31 -8.83
N SER A 232 -7.56 -9.56 -7.54
CA SER A 232 -8.63 -9.13 -6.64
C SER A 232 -8.08 -8.26 -5.51
N THR A 233 -8.88 -7.32 -5.04
CA THR A 233 -8.58 -6.62 -3.80
C THR A 233 -8.79 -7.59 -2.63
N THR A 234 -7.71 -7.96 -1.97
CA THR A 234 -7.70 -8.90 -0.85
C THR A 234 -7.89 -8.21 0.49
N GLY A 235 -7.69 -6.90 0.53
CA GLY A 235 -7.88 -6.09 1.72
C GLY A 235 -7.55 -4.62 1.46
N GLN A 236 -7.92 -3.83 2.46
CA GLN A 236 -7.65 -2.40 2.50
C GLN A 236 -6.93 -2.07 3.80
N ILE A 237 -6.04 -1.07 3.76
CA ILE A 237 -5.42 -0.50 4.94
C ILE A 237 -5.68 1.01 4.95
N MET A 238 -5.95 1.56 6.14
CA MET A 238 -5.98 2.98 6.40
C MET A 238 -5.10 3.29 7.60
N LEU A 239 -4.23 4.27 7.44
CA LEU A 239 -3.38 4.80 8.49
C LEU A 239 -3.83 6.24 8.77
N ASN A 240 -4.54 6.42 9.87
CA ASN A 240 -4.90 7.73 10.39
C ASN A 240 -3.76 8.23 11.27
N VAL A 241 -2.89 9.03 10.67
CA VAL A 241 -1.66 9.51 11.30
C VAL A 241 -1.95 10.43 12.48
N THR A 242 -3.01 11.22 12.38
CA THR A 242 -3.38 12.20 13.40
C THR A 242 -3.94 11.55 14.66
N ASP A 243 -4.77 10.53 14.51
CA ASP A 243 -5.41 9.83 15.64
C ASP A 243 -4.59 8.60 16.10
N MET A 244 -3.45 8.34 15.46
CA MET A 244 -2.63 7.16 15.74
C MET A 244 -3.44 5.86 15.64
N GLU A 245 -4.13 5.66 14.51
CA GLU A 245 -4.98 4.51 14.29
C GLU A 245 -4.68 3.82 12.97
N MET A 246 -4.53 2.51 13.01
CA MET A 246 -4.47 1.64 11.84
C MET A 246 -5.77 0.85 11.71
N THR A 247 -6.47 1.01 10.59
CA THR A 247 -7.63 0.18 10.24
C THR A 247 -7.24 -0.79 9.13
N LEU A 248 -7.44 -2.08 9.37
CA LEU A 248 -7.29 -3.15 8.39
C LEU A 248 -8.67 -3.72 8.06
N ARG A 249 -9.06 -3.66 6.80
CA ARG A 249 -10.32 -4.23 6.30
C ARG A 249 -10.00 -5.39 5.37
N MET A 250 -10.37 -6.62 5.78
CA MET A 250 -10.06 -7.85 5.07
C MET A 250 -11.25 -8.36 4.26
N ASP A 251 -10.97 -8.93 3.10
CA ASP A 251 -11.94 -9.72 2.34
C ASP A 251 -11.80 -11.20 2.76
N LYS A 252 -12.81 -11.74 3.47
CA LYS A 252 -12.77 -13.10 4.03
C LYS A 252 -12.61 -14.19 2.97
N ASP A 253 -13.10 -13.95 1.77
CA ASP A 253 -13.07 -14.94 0.69
C ASP A 253 -11.72 -14.92 -0.07
N LYS A 254 -10.92 -13.87 0.14
CA LYS A 254 -9.70 -13.60 -0.64
C LYS A 254 -8.44 -13.44 0.20
N SER A 255 -8.58 -13.48 1.51
CA SER A 255 -7.46 -13.35 2.43
C SER A 255 -7.70 -14.08 3.74
N GLU A 256 -6.64 -14.55 4.34
CA GLU A 256 -6.61 -15.15 5.66
C GLU A 256 -5.91 -14.21 6.63
N TYR A 257 -6.56 -13.92 7.75
CA TYR A 257 -6.03 -13.05 8.78
C TYR A 257 -5.62 -13.84 10.03
N PHE A 258 -4.35 -13.74 10.39
CA PHE A 258 -3.74 -14.49 11.50
C PHE A 258 -3.71 -13.73 12.84
N GLY A 259 -4.39 -12.61 12.93
CA GLY A 259 -4.45 -11.84 14.18
C GLY A 259 -3.33 -10.81 14.32
N VAL A 260 -3.19 -10.34 15.55
CA VAL A 260 -2.13 -9.41 15.97
C VAL A 260 -1.04 -10.19 16.68
N ASP A 261 0.18 -10.13 16.12
CA ASP A 261 1.40 -10.63 16.74
C ASP A 261 1.98 -9.47 17.58
N ASP A 262 1.59 -9.43 18.86
CA ASP A 262 2.03 -8.40 19.79
C ASP A 262 3.32 -8.85 20.48
N ARG A 263 4.39 -8.11 20.23
CA ARG A 263 5.75 -8.35 20.73
C ARG A 263 6.21 -7.27 21.70
N THR A 264 5.29 -6.48 22.22
CA THR A 264 5.60 -5.48 23.25
C THR A 264 5.69 -6.14 24.63
N PRO A 265 6.42 -5.54 25.59
CA PRO A 265 6.40 -6.01 26.97
C PRO A 265 4.99 -5.94 27.58
N ASP A 266 4.65 -6.87 28.49
CA ASP A 266 3.32 -6.97 29.11
C ASP A 266 2.81 -5.68 29.76
N HIS A 267 3.73 -4.83 30.26
CA HIS A 267 3.41 -3.55 30.91
C HIS A 267 3.38 -2.36 29.95
N TYR A 268 3.58 -2.59 28.65
CA TYR A 268 3.57 -1.51 27.68
C TYR A 268 2.16 -1.04 27.36
N GLU A 269 1.94 0.28 27.43
CA GLU A 269 0.66 0.90 27.03
C GLU A 269 0.72 1.30 25.56
N PRO A 270 -0.03 0.61 24.68
CA PRO A 270 -0.04 0.88 23.25
C PRO A 270 -0.52 2.30 22.91
N LYS A 271 0.21 2.99 22.06
CA LYS A 271 -0.15 4.32 21.53
C LYS A 271 -0.92 4.24 20.24
N ILE A 272 -0.67 3.19 19.45
CA ILE A 272 -1.31 3.00 18.13
C ILE A 272 -2.50 2.06 18.30
N LYS A 273 -3.68 2.56 17.94
CA LYS A 273 -4.91 1.76 17.92
C LYS A 273 -4.95 0.88 16.67
N ILE A 274 -5.37 -0.35 16.84
CA ILE A 274 -5.57 -1.30 15.73
C ILE A 274 -7.07 -1.62 15.66
N LYS A 275 -7.64 -1.41 14.45
CA LYS A 275 -9.03 -1.78 14.15
C LYS A 275 -9.01 -2.77 13.00
N VAL A 276 -9.63 -3.92 13.19
CA VAL A 276 -9.76 -4.94 12.15
C VAL A 276 -11.22 -5.11 11.79
N GLU A 277 -11.52 -5.00 10.52
CA GLU A 277 -12.85 -5.12 9.95
C GLU A 277 -12.85 -6.15 8.83
N TYR A 278 -14.03 -6.65 8.51
CA TYR A 278 -14.22 -7.49 7.34
C TYR A 278 -15.14 -6.79 6.33
N VAL A 279 -14.78 -6.88 5.06
CA VAL A 279 -15.67 -6.43 3.99
C VAL A 279 -16.91 -7.29 4.03
N LYS A 280 -18.07 -6.67 4.23
CA LYS A 280 -19.35 -7.36 4.05
C LYS A 280 -19.51 -7.65 2.58
N ASN A 281 -19.79 -8.91 2.20
CA ASN A 281 -20.03 -9.31 0.81
C ASN A 281 -21.03 -8.35 0.18
N ARG A 282 -20.56 -7.46 -0.68
CA ARG A 282 -21.40 -6.55 -1.45
C ARG A 282 -21.86 -7.29 -2.71
N LYS A 283 -22.82 -8.21 -2.57
CA LYS A 283 -23.70 -8.53 -3.67
C LYS A 283 -24.65 -7.34 -3.80
N GLY A 284 -24.34 -6.45 -4.75
CA GLY A 284 -25.30 -5.59 -5.39
C GLY A 284 -26.16 -4.71 -4.49
N GLU A 285 -25.56 -3.75 -3.74
CA GLU A 285 -26.29 -2.60 -3.27
C GLU A 285 -25.41 -1.34 -3.46
N LEU A 286 -25.82 -0.51 -4.41
CA LEU A 286 -25.48 0.91 -4.50
C LEU A 286 -26.42 1.67 -3.58
#